data_3c88967be838895022b8651049941451
#
_entry.id   3c88967be838895022b8651049941451
#
_cell.length_a   1.000
_cell.length_b   1.000
_cell.length_c   1.000
_cell.angle_alpha   90.00
_cell.angle_beta   90.00
_cell.angle_gamma   90.00
#
_symmetry.space_group_name_H-M   'P 1'
#
loop_
_entity.id
_entity.type
_entity.pdbx_description
1 polymer ?
#
loop_
_entity_poly.entity_id
_entity_poly.type
_entity_poly.pdbx_seq_one_letter_code
_entity_poly.pdbx_strand_id
1 'polypeptide(L)' 'MGRPTRFEHNRYVGDKRSQVVYDLDLADGDPAVAARIEELMASEQFAAFGPDTLAEARNRGYHPHRSIRKAEASEAE' A
#
# COMPACT_ATOMS: atom_id res chain seq x y z
N MET A 1 13.08 0.59 -8.42
CA MET A 1 13.29 0.55 -6.99
C MET A 1 12.39 -0.51 -6.37
N GLY A 2 12.92 -1.40 -5.57
CA GLY A 2 12.17 -2.50 -4.99
C GLY A 2 11.41 -2.12 -3.74
N ARG A 3 10.75 -3.10 -3.17
CA ARG A 3 10.02 -2.93 -1.91
C ARG A 3 10.98 -2.66 -0.76
N PRO A 4 10.51 -1.98 0.30
CA PRO A 4 11.27 -1.89 1.53
C PRO A 4 11.62 -3.29 2.04
N THR A 5 12.82 -3.45 2.57
CA THR A 5 13.27 -4.76 3.07
C THR A 5 12.31 -5.37 4.10
N ARG A 6 11.71 -4.54 4.95
CA ARG A 6 10.72 -4.96 5.94
C ARG A 6 9.50 -5.64 5.36
N PHE A 7 9.14 -5.29 4.13
CA PHE A 7 7.89 -5.72 3.50
C PHE A 7 8.12 -6.45 2.19
N GLU A 8 9.29 -7.08 2.02
CA GLU A 8 9.56 -7.78 0.78
C GLU A 8 8.60 -8.95 0.52
N HIS A 9 7.98 -9.48 1.59
CA HIS A 9 6.99 -10.54 1.48
C HIS A 9 5.55 -10.06 1.69
N ASN A 10 5.36 -8.77 1.83
CA ASN A 10 4.05 -8.18 2.01
C ASN A 10 3.60 -7.48 0.74
N ARG A 11 2.31 -7.46 0.50
CA ARG A 11 1.73 -6.73 -0.61
C ARG A 11 1.12 -5.41 -0.18
N TYR A 12 0.50 -5.37 0.99
CA TYR A 12 -0.22 -4.18 1.45
C TYR A 12 0.39 -3.60 2.71
N VAL A 13 0.49 -2.29 2.73
CA VAL A 13 0.94 -1.54 3.91
C VAL A 13 0.04 -0.33 4.09
N GLY A 14 -0.34 -0.06 5.33
CA GLY A 14 -1.22 1.06 5.67
C GLY A 14 -0.49 2.21 6.33
N ASP A 15 -0.95 3.42 6.04
CA ASP A 15 -0.49 4.63 6.71
C ASP A 15 -1.45 4.94 7.86
N LYS A 16 -0.97 4.80 9.09
CA LYS A 16 -1.80 5.03 10.28
C LYS A 16 -2.28 6.47 10.41
N ARG A 17 -1.56 7.42 9.84
CA ARG A 17 -1.88 8.84 9.94
C ARG A 17 -3.10 9.21 9.11
N SER A 18 -3.23 8.61 7.94
CA SER A 18 -4.32 8.92 7.00
C SER A 18 -5.30 7.77 6.81
N GLN A 19 -4.97 6.60 7.34
CA GLN A 19 -5.72 5.36 7.14
C GLN A 19 -5.88 5.00 5.66
N VAL A 20 -4.82 5.21 4.92
CA VAL A 20 -4.74 4.83 3.50
C VAL A 20 -3.86 3.60 3.37
N VAL A 21 -4.31 2.62 2.57
CA VAL A 21 -3.53 1.42 2.29
C VAL A 21 -2.92 1.50 0.90
N TYR A 22 -1.67 1.08 0.79
CA TYR A 22 -0.92 1.05 -0.47
C TYR A 22 -0.65 -0.39 -0.88
N ASP A 23 -0.65 -0.62 -2.19
CA ASP A 23 -0.27 -1.91 -2.78
C ASP A 23 1.19 -1.80 -3.22
N LEU A 24 2.07 -2.53 -2.56
CA LEU A 24 3.50 -2.47 -2.85
C LEU A 24 3.84 -2.97 -4.25
N ASP A 25 3.02 -3.85 -4.80
CA ASP A 25 3.24 -4.34 -6.17
C ASP A 25 3.09 -3.21 -7.20
N LEU A 26 2.27 -2.21 -6.90
CA LEU A 26 2.08 -1.07 -7.80
C LEU A 26 3.21 -0.06 -7.72
N ALA A 27 3.97 -0.07 -6.62
CA ALA A 27 5.06 0.88 -6.43
C ALA A 27 6.19 0.69 -7.46
N ASP A 28 6.38 -0.53 -7.92
CA ASP A 28 7.44 -0.84 -8.90
C ASP A 28 7.25 -0.09 -10.21
N GLY A 29 6.01 0.19 -10.60
CA GLY A 29 5.72 0.89 -11.84
C GLY A 29 5.26 2.33 -11.66
N ASP A 30 5.25 2.83 -10.42
CA ASP A 30 4.72 4.16 -10.12
C ASP A 30 5.64 4.89 -9.15
N PRO A 31 6.51 5.79 -9.65
CA PRO A 31 7.44 6.54 -8.79
C PRO A 31 6.76 7.38 -7.72
N ALA A 32 5.56 7.89 -7.99
CA ALA A 32 4.82 8.68 -7.01
C ALA A 32 4.39 7.81 -5.83
N VAL A 33 3.93 6.59 -6.08
CA VAL A 33 3.57 5.64 -5.03
C VAL A 33 4.82 5.22 -4.26
N ALA A 34 5.91 4.94 -4.97
CA ALA A 34 7.17 4.56 -4.33
C ALA A 34 7.66 5.65 -3.37
N ALA A 35 7.56 6.91 -3.79
CA ALA A 35 7.96 8.04 -2.94
C ALA A 35 7.10 8.14 -1.68
N ARG A 36 5.80 7.91 -1.80
CA ARG A 36 4.88 7.89 -0.65
C ARG A 36 5.23 6.79 0.33
N ILE A 37 5.56 5.62 -0.19
CA ILE A 37 5.93 4.47 0.65
C ILE A 37 7.25 4.75 1.36
N GLU A 38 8.23 5.35 0.68
CA GLU A 38 9.49 5.72 1.32
C GLU A 38 9.27 6.71 2.47
N GLU A 39 8.42 7.71 2.25
CA GLU A 39 8.07 8.67 3.30
C GLU A 39 7.37 7.97 4.47
N LEU A 40 6.48 7.05 4.16
CA LEU A 40 5.78 6.29 5.18
C LEU A 40 6.75 5.46 6.04
N MET A 41 7.71 4.80 5.40
CA MET A 41 8.73 4.05 6.13
C MET A 41 9.54 4.94 7.05
N ALA A 42 9.90 6.12 6.57
CA ALA A 42 10.67 7.09 7.38
C ALA A 42 9.86 7.60 8.58
N SER A 43 8.55 7.70 8.44
CA SER A 43 7.68 8.16 9.52
C SER A 43 7.47 7.13 10.62
N GLU A 44 7.67 5.86 10.32
CA GLU A 44 7.41 4.71 11.20
C GLU A 44 5.94 4.59 11.62
N GLN A 45 5.03 5.25 10.92
CA GLN A 45 3.59 5.21 11.20
C GLN A 45 2.86 4.30 10.22
N PHE A 46 3.36 3.09 10.06
CA PHE A 46 2.81 2.13 9.12
C PHE A 46 2.23 0.90 9.83
N ALA A 47 1.34 0.20 9.15
CA ALA A 47 0.75 -1.03 9.65
C ALA A 47 0.82 -2.11 8.56
N ALA A 48 1.13 -3.32 8.99
CA ALA A 48 1.02 -4.51 8.13
C ALA A 48 -0.28 -5.23 8.47
N PHE A 49 -0.71 -6.11 7.59
CA PHE A 49 -1.98 -6.81 7.75
C PHE A 49 -1.76 -8.33 7.76
N GLY A 50 -2.51 -9.00 8.58
CA GLY A 50 -2.54 -10.45 8.62
C GLY A 50 -3.98 -10.94 8.68
N PRO A 51 -4.52 -11.49 7.60
CA PRO A 51 -3.86 -11.78 6.32
C PRO A 51 -3.53 -10.53 5.51
N ASP A 52 -2.53 -10.64 4.66
CA ASP A 52 -2.04 -9.54 3.83
C ASP A 52 -2.93 -9.38 2.60
N THR A 53 -4.13 -8.85 2.81
CA THR A 53 -5.14 -8.67 1.78
C THR A 53 -5.79 -7.29 1.89
N LEU A 54 -6.31 -6.81 0.77
CA LEU A 54 -7.03 -5.54 0.76
C LEU A 54 -8.31 -5.62 1.60
N ALA A 55 -8.96 -6.78 1.62
CA ALA A 55 -10.16 -6.98 2.43
C ALA A 55 -9.85 -6.79 3.92
N GLU A 56 -8.73 -7.31 4.40
CA GLU A 56 -8.32 -7.13 5.78
C GLU A 56 -8.03 -5.67 6.10
N ALA A 57 -7.36 -4.96 5.18
CA ALA A 57 -7.09 -3.54 5.36
C ALA A 57 -8.40 -2.74 5.49
N ARG A 58 -9.37 -3.04 4.65
CA ARG A 58 -10.69 -2.39 4.72
C ARG A 58 -11.42 -2.70 6.02
N ASN A 59 -11.31 -3.93 6.50
CA ASN A 59 -11.88 -4.34 7.79
C ASN A 59 -11.33 -3.51 8.95
N ARG A 60 -10.09 -3.06 8.83
CA ARG A 60 -9.45 -2.25 9.86
C ARG A 60 -9.65 -0.75 9.66
N GLY A 61 -10.49 -0.38 8.70
CA GLY A 61 -10.83 1.02 8.45
C GLY A 61 -9.87 1.76 7.52
N TYR A 62 -9.02 1.03 6.81
CA TYR A 62 -8.12 1.65 5.84
C TYR A 62 -8.80 1.76 4.48
N HIS A 63 -8.50 2.84 3.76
CA HIS A 63 -9.03 3.09 2.42
C HIS A 63 -7.95 2.85 1.39
N PRO A 64 -8.27 2.21 0.25
CA PRO A 64 -7.26 2.00 -0.79
C PRO A 64 -6.82 3.32 -1.40
N HIS A 65 -5.52 3.46 -1.58
CA HIS A 65 -4.96 4.60 -2.29
C HIS A 65 -5.50 4.62 -3.73
N ARG A 66 -5.58 5.81 -4.33
CA ARG A 66 -6.12 5.95 -5.70
C ARG A 66 -5.39 5.07 -6.73
N SER A 67 -4.12 4.76 -6.51
CA SER A 67 -3.37 3.86 -7.41
C SER A 67 -3.99 2.47 -7.47
N ILE A 68 -4.50 1.97 -6.35
CA ILE A 68 -5.19 0.67 -6.29
C ILE A 68 -6.50 0.76 -7.07
N ARG A 69 -7.28 1.81 -6.85
CA ARG A 69 -8.55 1.99 -7.55
C ARG A 69 -8.36 2.11 -9.06
N LYS A 70 -7.30 2.82 -9.46
CA LYS A 70 -6.97 2.98 -10.86
C LYS A 70 -6.59 1.64 -11.50
N ALA A 71 -5.82 0.82 -10.81
CA ALA A 71 -5.45 -0.50 -11.29
C ALA A 71 -6.66 -1.42 -11.41
N GLU A 72 -7.56 -1.39 -10.41
CA GLU A 72 -8.80 -2.17 -10.45
C GLU A 72 -9.68 -1.76 -11.62
N ALA A 73 -9.79 -0.47 -11.88
CA ALA A 73 -10.58 0.03 -13.01
C ALA A 73 -10.01 -0.43 -14.35
N SER A 74 -8.68 -0.45 -14.46
CA SER A 74 -8.02 -0.95 -15.68
C SER A 74 -8.28 -2.44 -15.88
N GLU A 75 -8.27 -3.21 -14.81
CA GLU A 75 -8.53 -4.66 -14.87
C GLU A 75 -9.99 -4.96 -15.21
N ALA A 76 -10.90 -4.08 -14.83
CA ALA A 76 -12.33 -4.28 -15.09
C ALA A 76 -12.69 -4.14 -16.56
N GLU A 77 -11.83 -3.55 -17.35
CA GLU A 77 -12.03 -3.44 -18.79
C GLU A 77 -11.66 -4.73 -19.51
#